data_f3c7675ef74e844724fb0d7eeab17171
#
_entry.id   f3c7675ef74e844724fb0d7eeab17171
#
_cell.length_a   1.000
_cell.length_b   1.000
_cell.length_c   1.000
_cell.angle_alpha   90.00
_cell.angle_beta   90.00
_cell.angle_gamma   90.00
#
_symmetry.space_group_name_H-M   'P 1'
#
loop_
_entity.id
_entity.type
_entity.pdbx_description
1 polymer ?
#
loop_
_entity_poly.entity_id
_entity_poly.type
_entity_poly.pdbx_seq_one_letter_code
_entity_poly.pdbx_strand_id
1 'polypeptide(L)'
;VIGILLAWIARQPDPAPLRRGLWFGLLAGLGLAVALGFATFAAQSQLQGETLEAFQVGMALFAAALIVQMVIWMRRHGRRMKQQLEDHAARASGAIGIGAITALAVAREGTETVVFLYGLGLGTDGTALPGVAIAAAAGFALAAASGWIIARSARFLSYRVLFRISEILLLLIAGSLLAAGIDRMTGMDWLPPPLDPALINPVWDSSVLLDDRRGAGKILADFLGYRARPSGILLIAYAVFWTLALGGLAYLGRAPQHVPAAKAR
;
A
#
# COMPACT_ATOMS: atom_id res chain seq x y z
N VAL A 1 -4.12 9.73 10.12
CA VAL A 1 -5.48 9.95 10.62
C VAL A 1 -5.48 10.12 12.13
N ILE A 2 -5.06 9.08 12.91
CA ILE A 2 -5.14 9.05 14.39
C ILE A 2 -4.45 10.26 15.03
N GLY A 3 -3.23 10.62 14.60
CA GLY A 3 -2.50 11.76 15.15
C GLY A 3 -3.21 13.11 14.94
N ILE A 4 -3.88 13.29 13.79
CA ILE A 4 -4.65 14.51 13.50
C ILE A 4 -5.89 14.58 14.39
N LEU A 5 -6.62 13.45 14.53
CA LEU A 5 -7.79 13.38 15.41
C LEU A 5 -7.44 13.60 16.87
N LEU A 6 -6.34 13.01 17.36
CA LEU A 6 -5.85 13.24 18.73
C LEU A 6 -5.51 14.70 18.97
N ALA A 7 -4.81 15.34 18.01
CA ALA A 7 -4.47 16.76 18.11
C ALA A 7 -5.71 17.66 18.05
N TRP A 8 -6.73 17.30 17.30
CA TRP A 8 -8.00 18.01 17.24
C TRP A 8 -8.81 17.81 18.53
N ILE A 9 -8.93 16.56 19.02
CA ILE A 9 -9.62 16.22 20.28
C ILE A 9 -9.02 16.98 21.47
N ALA A 10 -7.68 17.10 21.52
CA ALA A 10 -7.00 17.80 22.60
C ALA A 10 -7.36 19.30 22.71
N ARG A 11 -7.96 19.88 21.66
CA ARG A 11 -8.43 21.28 21.64
C ARG A 11 -9.90 21.43 21.99
N GLN A 12 -10.63 20.33 22.22
CA GLN A 12 -12.05 20.36 22.54
C GLN A 12 -12.27 20.59 24.06
N PRO A 13 -13.40 21.20 24.45
CA PRO A 13 -13.70 21.47 25.87
C PRO A 13 -13.82 20.20 26.73
N ASP A 14 -14.35 19.11 26.14
CA ASP A 14 -14.47 17.81 26.80
C ASP A 14 -13.82 16.71 25.93
N PRO A 15 -12.52 16.46 26.09
CA PRO A 15 -11.78 15.50 25.28
C PRO A 15 -12.00 14.04 25.70
N ALA A 16 -12.47 13.75 26.91
CA ALA A 16 -12.50 12.40 27.47
C ALA A 16 -13.44 11.44 26.70
N PRO A 17 -14.73 11.79 26.42
CA PRO A 17 -15.63 10.91 25.66
C PRO A 17 -15.16 10.74 24.20
N LEU A 18 -14.59 11.80 23.58
CA LEU A 18 -14.10 11.74 22.21
C LEU A 18 -12.88 10.82 22.08
N ARG A 19 -11.97 10.84 23.08
CA ARG A 19 -10.85 9.89 23.16
C ARG A 19 -11.32 8.45 23.30
N ARG A 20 -12.34 8.18 24.11
CA ARG A 20 -12.92 6.84 24.21
C ARG A 20 -13.51 6.40 22.87
N GLY A 21 -14.27 7.26 22.19
CA GLY A 21 -14.78 7.00 20.85
C GLY A 21 -13.68 6.67 19.86
N LEU A 22 -12.59 7.44 19.85
CA LEU A 22 -11.43 7.18 18.99
C LEU A 22 -10.80 5.80 19.25
N TRP A 23 -10.57 5.43 20.52
CA TRP A 23 -9.99 4.14 20.85
C TRP A 23 -10.92 2.95 20.51
N PHE A 24 -12.22 3.08 20.75
CA PHE A 24 -13.19 2.08 20.31
C PHE A 24 -13.24 1.96 18.79
N GLY A 25 -13.19 3.09 18.07
CA GLY A 25 -13.13 3.09 16.62
C GLY A 25 -11.83 2.43 16.10
N LEU A 26 -10.71 2.69 16.73
CA LEU A 26 -9.42 2.05 16.41
C LEU A 26 -9.49 0.53 16.56
N LEU A 27 -10.02 0.05 17.71
CA LEU A 27 -10.16 -1.39 17.95
C LEU A 27 -11.16 -2.04 16.99
N ALA A 28 -12.27 -1.38 16.69
CA ALA A 28 -13.24 -1.86 15.72
C ALA A 28 -12.65 -1.93 14.30
N GLY A 29 -11.95 -0.88 13.87
CA GLY A 29 -11.30 -0.86 12.56
C GLY A 29 -10.20 -1.93 12.43
N LEU A 30 -9.40 -2.12 13.47
CA LEU A 30 -8.39 -3.18 13.52
C LEU A 30 -9.04 -4.57 13.50
N GLY A 31 -10.13 -4.77 14.26
CA GLY A 31 -10.89 -6.01 14.25
C GLY A 31 -11.44 -6.35 12.86
N LEU A 32 -11.98 -5.35 12.14
CA LEU A 32 -12.44 -5.52 10.76
C LEU A 32 -11.28 -5.90 9.81
N ALA A 33 -10.12 -5.25 9.94
CA ALA A 33 -8.96 -5.58 9.12
C ALA A 33 -8.45 -7.01 9.37
N VAL A 34 -8.39 -7.43 10.63
CA VAL A 34 -8.00 -8.80 11.02
C VAL A 34 -9.03 -9.81 10.51
N ALA A 35 -10.33 -9.53 10.65
CA ALA A 35 -11.39 -10.39 10.14
C ALA A 35 -11.30 -10.56 8.61
N LEU A 36 -11.03 -9.47 7.89
CA LEU A 36 -10.81 -9.52 6.44
C LEU A 36 -9.55 -10.35 6.09
N GLY A 37 -8.47 -10.19 6.85
CA GLY A 37 -7.25 -10.99 6.67
C GLY A 37 -7.52 -12.48 6.81
N PHE A 38 -8.27 -12.88 7.85
CA PHE A 38 -8.68 -14.28 8.04
C PHE A 38 -9.65 -14.76 6.96
N ALA A 39 -10.61 -13.93 6.52
CA ALA A 39 -11.51 -14.29 5.44
C ALA A 39 -10.77 -14.51 4.12
N THR A 40 -9.80 -13.65 3.82
CA THR A 40 -8.94 -13.80 2.64
C THR A 40 -8.09 -15.05 2.72
N PHE A 41 -7.52 -15.35 3.90
CA PHE A 41 -6.76 -16.58 4.15
C PHE A 41 -7.64 -17.82 3.98
N ALA A 42 -8.84 -17.83 4.54
CA ALA A 42 -9.80 -18.94 4.41
C ALA A 42 -10.22 -19.14 2.94
N ALA A 43 -10.45 -18.05 2.19
CA ALA A 43 -10.74 -18.13 0.78
C ALA A 43 -9.56 -18.73 -0.01
N GLN A 44 -8.34 -18.22 0.24
CA GLN A 44 -7.14 -18.72 -0.43
C GLN A 44 -6.87 -20.21 -0.12
N SER A 45 -7.11 -20.67 1.10
CA SER A 45 -6.88 -22.07 1.51
C SER A 45 -7.79 -23.08 0.83
N GLN A 46 -8.91 -22.63 0.25
CA GLN A 46 -9.81 -23.46 -0.56
C GLN A 46 -9.38 -23.55 -2.04
N LEU A 47 -8.47 -22.71 -2.46
CA LEU A 47 -8.00 -22.64 -3.85
C LEU A 47 -6.78 -23.55 -4.02
N GLN A 48 -6.71 -24.24 -5.17
CA GLN A 48 -5.60 -25.11 -5.53
C GLN A 48 -5.23 -24.98 -7.01
N GLY A 49 -3.99 -25.32 -7.35
CA GLY A 49 -3.52 -25.29 -8.72
C GLY A 49 -3.72 -23.93 -9.40
N GLU A 50 -4.28 -23.95 -10.61
CA GLU A 50 -4.45 -22.76 -11.44
C GLU A 50 -5.33 -21.68 -10.80
N THR A 51 -6.36 -22.06 -10.05
CA THR A 51 -7.25 -21.09 -9.38
C THR A 51 -6.53 -20.34 -8.25
N LEU A 52 -5.60 -20.98 -7.55
CA LEU A 52 -4.77 -20.33 -6.53
C LEU A 52 -3.82 -19.33 -7.19
N GLU A 53 -3.17 -19.71 -8.28
CA GLU A 53 -2.28 -18.82 -9.02
C GLU A 53 -3.04 -17.62 -9.62
N ALA A 54 -4.24 -17.85 -10.18
CA ALA A 54 -5.10 -16.77 -10.67
C ALA A 54 -5.47 -15.77 -9.57
N PHE A 55 -5.80 -16.30 -8.39
CA PHE A 55 -6.08 -15.46 -7.23
C PHE A 55 -4.85 -14.60 -6.85
N GLN A 56 -3.66 -15.20 -6.80
CA GLN A 56 -2.44 -14.50 -6.44
C GLN A 56 -2.03 -13.44 -7.46
N VAL A 57 -2.13 -13.76 -8.76
CA VAL A 57 -1.91 -12.78 -9.85
C VAL A 57 -2.90 -11.64 -9.72
N GLY A 58 -4.20 -11.96 -9.55
CA GLY A 58 -5.25 -10.97 -9.36
C GLY A 58 -4.97 -10.06 -8.16
N MET A 59 -4.59 -10.62 -7.01
CA MET A 59 -4.24 -9.86 -5.82
C MET A 59 -3.02 -8.97 -6.02
N ALA A 60 -1.96 -9.46 -6.68
CA ALA A 60 -0.76 -8.68 -6.95
C ALA A 60 -1.05 -7.48 -7.87
N LEU A 61 -1.75 -7.69 -8.98
CA LEU A 61 -2.11 -6.63 -9.92
C LEU A 61 -3.10 -5.65 -9.32
N PHE A 62 -4.07 -6.13 -8.55
CA PHE A 62 -5.03 -5.28 -7.84
C PHE A 62 -4.34 -4.42 -6.77
N ALA A 63 -3.42 -5.00 -6.00
CA ALA A 63 -2.60 -4.27 -5.04
C ALA A 63 -1.76 -3.19 -5.72
N ALA A 64 -1.10 -3.50 -6.83
CA ALA A 64 -0.34 -2.53 -7.61
C ALA A 64 -1.22 -1.36 -8.07
N ALA A 65 -2.42 -1.65 -8.59
CA ALA A 65 -3.37 -0.64 -9.04
C ALA A 65 -3.86 0.24 -7.88
N LEU A 66 -4.17 -0.34 -6.71
CA LEU A 66 -4.57 0.39 -5.51
C LEU A 66 -3.47 1.34 -5.02
N ILE A 67 -2.21 0.88 -5.01
CA ILE A 67 -1.08 1.72 -4.59
C ILE A 67 -0.93 2.92 -5.54
N VAL A 68 -0.98 2.69 -6.86
CA VAL A 68 -0.90 3.78 -7.84
C VAL A 68 -2.06 4.76 -7.66
N GLN A 69 -3.29 4.27 -7.47
CA GLN A 69 -4.46 5.09 -7.18
C GLN A 69 -4.25 5.92 -5.90
N MET A 70 -3.75 5.29 -4.83
CA MET A 70 -3.46 5.97 -3.56
C MET A 70 -2.44 7.09 -3.72
N VAL A 71 -1.36 6.85 -4.47
CA VAL A 71 -0.32 7.87 -4.76
C VAL A 71 -0.93 9.04 -5.52
N ILE A 72 -1.72 8.78 -6.56
CA ILE A 72 -2.41 9.84 -7.34
C ILE A 72 -3.37 10.63 -6.44
N TRP A 73 -4.16 9.94 -5.63
CA TRP A 73 -5.10 10.58 -4.70
C TRP A 73 -4.38 11.45 -3.67
N MET A 74 -3.31 10.92 -3.08
CA MET A 74 -2.49 11.63 -2.08
C MET A 74 -1.89 12.91 -2.65
N ARG A 75 -1.39 12.89 -3.90
CA ARG A 75 -0.90 14.10 -4.58
C ARG A 75 -1.99 15.15 -4.78
N ARG A 76 -3.20 14.73 -5.15
CA ARG A 76 -4.31 15.66 -5.41
C ARG A 76 -4.89 16.25 -4.13
N HIS A 77 -5.00 15.46 -3.05
CA HIS A 77 -5.78 15.80 -1.86
C HIS A 77 -4.95 15.99 -0.59
N GLY A 78 -3.67 15.61 -0.58
CA GLY A 78 -2.83 15.55 0.64
C GLY A 78 -2.76 16.87 1.42
N ARG A 79 -2.80 18.01 0.74
CA ARG A 79 -2.78 19.35 1.40
C ARG A 79 -4.09 19.68 2.13
N ARG A 80 -5.22 19.13 1.69
CA ARG A 80 -6.56 19.40 2.25
C ARG A 80 -7.02 18.32 3.22
N MET A 81 -6.32 17.20 3.29
CA MET A 81 -6.72 16.05 4.08
C MET A 81 -6.89 16.38 5.58
N LYS A 82 -5.97 17.21 6.13
CA LYS A 82 -6.08 17.64 7.53
C LYS A 82 -7.37 18.44 7.77
N GLN A 83 -7.65 19.43 6.93
CA GLN A 83 -8.87 20.25 7.05
C GLN A 83 -10.13 19.41 6.87
N GLN A 84 -10.18 18.56 5.85
CA GLN A 84 -11.32 17.67 5.62
C GLN A 84 -11.58 16.75 6.80
N LEU A 85 -10.53 16.21 7.42
CA LEU A 85 -10.67 15.34 8.58
C LEU A 85 -11.14 16.13 9.82
N GLU A 86 -10.61 17.33 10.05
CA GLU A 86 -11.05 18.23 11.12
C GLU A 86 -12.52 18.68 10.91
N ASP A 87 -12.93 18.96 9.66
CA ASP A 87 -14.32 19.30 9.31
C ASP A 87 -15.28 18.12 9.53
N HIS A 88 -14.88 16.91 9.16
CA HIS A 88 -15.67 15.70 9.43
C HIS A 88 -15.78 15.45 10.93
N ALA A 89 -14.68 15.60 11.68
CA ALA A 89 -14.68 15.45 13.12
C ALA A 89 -15.58 16.50 13.80
N ALA A 90 -15.57 17.75 13.32
CA ALA A 90 -16.41 18.83 13.84
C ALA A 90 -17.92 18.58 13.58
N ARG A 91 -18.26 17.94 12.45
CA ARG A 91 -19.66 17.57 12.12
C ARG A 91 -20.10 16.27 12.79
N ALA A 92 -19.16 15.48 13.30
CA ALA A 92 -19.47 14.22 13.96
C ALA A 92 -20.15 14.45 15.31
N SER A 93 -21.27 13.77 15.54
CA SER A 93 -22.02 13.87 16.80
C SER A 93 -21.32 13.06 17.91
N GLY A 94 -20.45 13.71 18.69
CA GLY A 94 -19.87 13.14 19.91
C GLY A 94 -18.92 11.95 19.70
N ALA A 95 -18.83 11.11 20.73
CA ALA A 95 -17.91 9.96 20.77
C ALA A 95 -18.18 8.92 19.68
N ILE A 96 -19.44 8.67 19.35
CA ILE A 96 -19.86 7.67 18.35
C ILE A 96 -19.39 8.12 16.95
N GLY A 97 -19.59 9.39 16.61
CA GLY A 97 -19.18 9.92 15.31
C GLY A 97 -17.65 9.87 15.12
N ILE A 98 -16.88 10.25 16.14
CA ILE A 98 -15.43 10.12 16.13
C ILE A 98 -14.99 8.65 16.02
N GLY A 99 -15.68 7.76 16.76
CA GLY A 99 -15.46 6.31 16.67
C GLY A 99 -15.68 5.77 15.27
N ALA A 100 -16.79 6.14 14.63
CA ALA A 100 -17.11 5.70 13.26
C ALA A 100 -16.09 6.20 12.23
N ILE A 101 -15.70 7.47 12.28
CA ILE A 101 -14.68 8.03 11.39
C ILE A 101 -13.35 7.28 11.58
N THR A 102 -12.95 7.03 12.83
CA THR A 102 -11.72 6.31 13.14
C THR A 102 -11.80 4.87 12.66
N ALA A 103 -12.91 4.16 12.92
CA ALA A 103 -13.11 2.78 12.51
C ALA A 103 -13.04 2.63 10.98
N LEU A 104 -13.73 3.48 10.23
CA LEU A 104 -13.71 3.46 8.77
C LEU A 104 -12.32 3.76 8.21
N ALA A 105 -11.62 4.75 8.77
CA ALA A 105 -10.28 5.08 8.32
C ALA A 105 -9.29 3.93 8.58
N VAL A 106 -9.32 3.33 9.78
CA VAL A 106 -8.43 2.22 10.15
C VAL A 106 -8.79 0.94 9.39
N ALA A 107 -10.09 0.65 9.21
CA ALA A 107 -10.52 -0.49 8.41
C ALA A 107 -10.06 -0.38 6.95
N ARG A 108 -10.15 0.82 6.37
CA ARG A 108 -9.66 1.08 5.01
C ARG A 108 -8.16 0.81 4.89
N GLU A 109 -7.34 1.42 5.74
CA GLU A 109 -5.89 1.20 5.74
C GLU A 109 -5.53 -0.28 5.98
N GLY A 110 -6.27 -0.93 6.88
CA GLY A 110 -6.11 -2.35 7.16
C GLY A 110 -6.48 -3.25 5.97
N THR A 111 -7.54 -2.90 5.24
CA THR A 111 -7.93 -3.60 4.01
C THR A 111 -6.84 -3.48 2.94
N GLU A 112 -6.31 -2.27 2.72
CA GLU A 112 -5.20 -2.04 1.80
C GLU A 112 -3.97 -2.87 2.21
N THR A 113 -3.65 -2.92 3.51
CA THR A 113 -2.55 -3.72 4.05
C THR A 113 -2.74 -5.22 3.79
N VAL A 114 -3.95 -5.76 4.00
CA VAL A 114 -4.28 -7.16 3.71
C VAL A 114 -4.05 -7.46 2.23
N VAL A 115 -4.58 -6.62 1.33
CA VAL A 115 -4.42 -6.79 -0.12
C VAL A 115 -2.94 -6.75 -0.52
N PHE A 116 -2.15 -5.84 0.06
CA PHE A 116 -0.71 -5.74 -0.24
C PHE A 116 0.08 -6.96 0.24
N LEU A 117 -0.21 -7.46 1.45
CA LEU A 117 0.45 -8.64 1.99
C LEU A 117 0.16 -9.89 1.14
N TYR A 118 -1.09 -10.08 0.72
CA TYR A 118 -1.45 -11.20 -0.15
C TYR A 118 -0.90 -11.02 -1.57
N GLY A 119 -0.86 -9.79 -2.08
CA GLY A 119 -0.21 -9.48 -3.35
C GLY A 119 1.30 -9.80 -3.34
N LEU A 120 1.99 -9.59 -2.21
CA LEU A 120 3.39 -9.98 -2.01
C LEU A 120 3.58 -11.49 -1.78
N GLY A 121 2.52 -12.28 -1.76
CA GLY A 121 2.58 -13.73 -1.64
C GLY A 121 2.49 -14.26 -0.21
N LEU A 122 1.90 -13.50 0.72
CA LEU A 122 1.65 -14.02 2.05
C LEU A 122 0.83 -15.30 1.97
N GLY A 123 1.31 -16.37 2.63
CA GLY A 123 0.66 -17.68 2.64
C GLY A 123 1.03 -18.61 1.49
N THR A 124 1.93 -18.21 0.58
CA THR A 124 2.41 -19.08 -0.52
C THR A 124 3.61 -19.94 -0.11
N ASP A 125 4.41 -19.46 0.82
CA ASP A 125 5.70 -20.09 1.18
C ASP A 125 5.56 -21.19 2.26
N GLY A 126 4.34 -21.62 2.61
CA GLY A 126 4.10 -22.61 3.64
C GLY A 126 4.63 -22.22 5.03
N THR A 127 4.88 -20.93 5.26
CA THR A 127 5.35 -20.40 6.53
C THR A 127 4.32 -20.68 7.61
N ALA A 128 4.74 -21.41 8.65
CA ALA A 128 3.89 -21.70 9.78
C ALA A 128 3.36 -20.39 10.41
N LEU A 129 2.10 -20.40 10.86
CA LEU A 129 1.44 -19.26 11.53
C LEU A 129 2.33 -18.48 12.51
N PRO A 130 3.20 -19.13 13.34
CA PRO A 130 4.12 -18.42 14.22
C PRO A 130 5.11 -17.51 13.50
N GLY A 131 5.64 -17.93 12.36
CA GLY A 131 6.57 -17.11 11.56
C GLY A 131 5.91 -15.85 11.00
N VAL A 132 4.69 -15.98 10.49
CA VAL A 132 3.88 -14.86 10.00
C VAL A 132 3.55 -13.90 11.15
N ALA A 133 3.18 -14.40 12.32
CA ALA A 133 2.87 -13.58 13.49
C ALA A 133 4.10 -12.79 13.97
N ILE A 134 5.28 -13.42 14.01
CA ILE A 134 6.54 -12.76 14.40
C ILE A 134 6.90 -11.67 13.37
N ALA A 135 6.79 -11.97 12.07
CA ALA A 135 7.06 -11.00 11.02
C ALA A 135 6.09 -9.80 11.08
N ALA A 136 4.80 -10.07 11.30
CA ALA A 136 3.78 -9.02 11.48
C ALA A 136 4.06 -8.16 12.72
N ALA A 137 4.41 -8.77 13.85
CA ALA A 137 4.76 -8.05 15.08
C ALA A 137 6.02 -7.19 14.90
N ALA A 138 7.05 -7.71 14.23
CA ALA A 138 8.27 -6.98 13.92
C ALA A 138 7.98 -5.79 12.96
N GLY A 139 7.19 -6.02 11.91
CA GLY A 139 6.75 -4.98 10.98
C GLY A 139 5.96 -3.89 11.67
N PHE A 140 5.03 -4.25 12.58
CA PHE A 140 4.27 -3.29 13.38
C PHE A 140 5.18 -2.47 14.31
N ALA A 141 6.14 -3.11 14.98
CA ALA A 141 7.10 -2.44 15.84
C ALA A 141 7.97 -1.44 15.07
N LEU A 142 8.45 -1.83 13.87
CA LEU A 142 9.20 -0.95 12.98
C LEU A 142 8.36 0.23 12.49
N ALA A 143 7.09 -0.01 12.13
CA ALA A 143 6.17 1.04 11.71
C ALA A 143 5.87 2.01 12.85
N ALA A 144 5.65 1.51 14.07
CA ALA A 144 5.45 2.34 15.26
C ALA A 144 6.70 3.17 15.60
N ALA A 145 7.89 2.57 15.55
CA ALA A 145 9.17 3.26 15.76
C ALA A 145 9.39 4.34 14.69
N SER A 146 9.14 4.04 13.41
CA SER A 146 9.24 5.01 12.32
C SER A 146 8.27 6.17 12.50
N GLY A 147 7.01 5.87 12.84
CA GLY A 147 5.99 6.88 13.13
C GLY A 147 6.37 7.77 14.32
N TRP A 148 6.95 7.19 15.38
CA TRP A 148 7.44 7.93 16.53
C TRP A 148 8.63 8.84 16.18
N ILE A 149 9.60 8.32 15.42
CA ILE A 149 10.75 9.09 14.93
C ILE A 149 10.26 10.28 14.09
N ILE A 150 9.35 10.03 13.14
CA ILE A 150 8.77 11.08 12.29
C ILE A 150 8.02 12.12 13.12
N ALA A 151 7.21 11.70 14.08
CA ALA A 151 6.48 12.61 14.97
C ALA A 151 7.42 13.50 15.80
N ARG A 152 8.53 12.94 16.27
CA ARG A 152 9.54 13.68 17.05
C ARG A 152 10.43 14.56 16.18
N SER A 153 10.69 14.13 14.95
CA SER A 153 11.50 14.86 13.95
C SER A 153 10.68 15.87 13.15
N ALA A 154 9.39 16.04 13.40
CA ALA A 154 8.50 16.95 12.66
C ALA A 154 8.98 18.41 12.66
N ARG A 155 9.93 18.77 13.53
CA ARG A 155 10.61 20.08 13.54
C ARG A 155 11.65 20.21 12.42
N PHE A 156 12.20 19.09 11.91
CA PHE A 156 13.33 19.07 10.98
C PHE A 156 12.97 18.55 9.60
N LEU A 157 11.94 17.68 9.48
CA LEU A 157 11.47 17.16 8.18
C LEU A 157 10.27 17.97 7.68
N SER A 158 10.42 18.56 6.50
CA SER A 158 9.27 19.18 5.83
C SER A 158 8.30 18.09 5.37
N TYR A 159 7.01 18.27 5.60
CA TYR A 159 5.96 17.37 5.11
C TYR A 159 6.12 17.01 3.62
N ARG A 160 6.66 17.94 2.83
CA ARG A 160 6.91 17.76 1.39
C ARG A 160 7.93 16.65 1.10
N VAL A 161 9.01 16.58 1.89
CA VAL A 161 10.04 15.55 1.75
C VAL A 161 9.48 14.18 2.17
N LEU A 162 8.76 14.14 3.29
CA LEU A 162 8.13 12.91 3.78
C LEU A 162 7.17 12.31 2.74
N PHE A 163 6.26 13.13 2.19
CA PHE A 163 5.33 12.69 1.15
C PHE A 163 6.05 12.20 -0.11
N ARG A 164 7.13 12.86 -0.52
CA ARG A 164 7.91 12.43 -1.69
C ARG A 164 8.60 11.10 -1.47
N ILE A 165 9.19 10.87 -0.29
CA ILE A 165 9.82 9.59 0.06
C ILE A 165 8.77 8.47 0.07
N SER A 166 7.64 8.68 0.74
CA SER A 166 6.54 7.71 0.78
C SER A 166 6.01 7.37 -0.61
N GLU A 167 5.86 8.38 -1.48
CA GLU A 167 5.44 8.21 -2.86
C GLU A 167 6.39 7.31 -3.66
N ILE A 168 7.70 7.57 -3.55
CA ILE A 168 8.72 6.77 -4.25
C ILE A 168 8.68 5.33 -3.74
N LEU A 169 8.64 5.11 -2.43
CA LEU A 169 8.57 3.78 -1.84
C LEU A 169 7.31 3.02 -2.28
N LEU A 170 6.16 3.68 -2.27
CA LEU A 170 4.91 3.08 -2.72
C LEU A 170 4.94 2.70 -4.19
N LEU A 171 5.49 3.55 -5.06
CA LEU A 171 5.63 3.23 -6.49
C LEU A 171 6.61 2.09 -6.74
N LEU A 172 7.69 1.99 -5.97
CA LEU A 172 8.62 0.86 -6.03
C LEU A 172 7.90 -0.45 -5.68
N ILE A 173 7.11 -0.46 -4.60
CA ILE A 173 6.30 -1.62 -4.20
C ILE A 173 5.24 -1.94 -5.27
N ALA A 174 4.56 -0.94 -5.83
CA ALA A 174 3.61 -1.18 -6.92
C ALA A 174 4.28 -1.80 -8.15
N GLY A 175 5.48 -1.34 -8.50
CA GLY A 175 6.30 -1.92 -9.56
C GLY A 175 6.71 -3.37 -9.26
N SER A 176 7.08 -3.67 -8.01
CA SER A 176 7.45 -5.05 -7.62
C SER A 176 6.24 -6.00 -7.67
N LEU A 177 5.07 -5.54 -7.26
CA LEU A 177 3.82 -6.32 -7.35
C LEU A 177 3.41 -6.58 -8.80
N LEU A 178 3.55 -5.57 -9.67
CA LEU A 178 3.34 -5.74 -11.11
C LEU A 178 4.32 -6.78 -11.68
N ALA A 179 5.60 -6.67 -11.34
CA ALA A 179 6.61 -7.62 -11.77
C ALA A 179 6.30 -9.05 -11.30
N ALA A 180 5.89 -9.22 -10.04
CA ALA A 180 5.49 -10.52 -9.49
C ALA A 180 4.26 -11.10 -10.21
N GLY A 181 3.26 -10.27 -10.52
CA GLY A 181 2.08 -10.69 -11.26
C GLY A 181 2.41 -11.18 -12.67
N ILE A 182 3.22 -10.41 -13.41
CA ILE A 182 3.62 -10.77 -14.79
C ILE A 182 4.49 -12.01 -14.79
N ASP A 183 5.44 -12.13 -13.87
CA ASP A 183 6.34 -13.26 -13.74
C ASP A 183 5.56 -14.58 -13.54
N ARG A 184 4.52 -14.54 -12.67
CA ARG A 184 3.60 -15.66 -12.47
C ARG A 184 2.78 -15.98 -13.73
N MET A 185 2.22 -14.97 -14.41
CA MET A 185 1.47 -15.16 -15.67
C MET A 185 2.35 -15.81 -16.75
N THR A 186 3.62 -15.39 -16.84
CA THR A 186 4.58 -15.97 -17.78
C THR A 186 4.91 -17.42 -17.42
N GLY A 187 5.07 -17.73 -16.13
CA GLY A 187 5.36 -19.09 -15.66
C GLY A 187 4.21 -20.08 -15.83
N MET A 188 2.98 -19.62 -16.04
CA MET A 188 1.79 -20.44 -16.23
C MET A 188 1.29 -20.48 -17.69
N ASP A 189 2.04 -19.94 -18.62
CA ASP A 189 1.68 -19.88 -20.06
C ASP A 189 0.32 -19.19 -20.30
N TRP A 190 -0.09 -18.26 -19.44
CA TRP A 190 -1.37 -17.53 -19.59
C TRP A 190 -1.33 -16.41 -20.61
N LEU A 191 -0.16 -16.15 -21.16
CA LEU A 191 -0.02 -15.13 -22.18
C LEU A 191 -0.58 -15.62 -23.50
N PRO A 192 -1.45 -14.83 -24.20
CA PRO A 192 -2.10 -15.28 -25.41
C PRO A 192 -1.09 -15.56 -26.54
N PRO A 193 -1.17 -16.71 -27.23
CA PRO A 193 -0.39 -16.95 -28.42
C PRO A 193 -0.87 -16.03 -29.58
N PRO A 194 0.02 -15.56 -30.50
CA PRO A 194 1.42 -15.94 -30.62
C PRO A 194 2.37 -14.84 -30.08
N LEU A 195 2.80 -14.97 -28.84
CA LEU A 195 3.90 -14.14 -28.37
C LEU A 195 5.22 -14.72 -28.85
N ASP A 196 6.09 -13.86 -29.34
CA ASP A 196 7.44 -14.24 -29.74
C ASP A 196 8.15 -14.91 -28.56
N PRO A 197 8.70 -16.12 -28.72
CA PRO A 197 9.50 -16.77 -27.68
C PRO A 197 10.60 -15.86 -27.09
N ALA A 198 11.13 -14.92 -27.87
CA ALA A 198 12.09 -13.94 -27.39
C ALA A 198 11.53 -13.02 -26.30
N LEU A 199 10.22 -12.81 -26.21
CA LEU A 199 9.57 -12.01 -25.18
C LEU A 199 9.30 -12.81 -23.90
N ILE A 200 9.16 -14.12 -24.01
CA ILE A 200 8.83 -15.02 -22.89
C ILE A 200 10.13 -15.48 -22.22
N ASN A 201 11.17 -15.75 -23.02
CA ASN A 201 12.44 -16.21 -22.51
C ASN A 201 13.16 -15.15 -21.66
N PRO A 202 13.98 -15.56 -20.67
CA PRO A 202 14.80 -14.65 -19.92
C PRO A 202 15.79 -13.90 -20.82
N VAL A 203 15.84 -12.57 -20.69
CA VAL A 203 16.76 -11.72 -21.45
C VAL A 203 18.20 -11.85 -20.93
N TRP A 204 18.36 -12.07 -19.63
CA TRP A 204 19.66 -12.36 -18.97
C TRP A 204 19.47 -13.27 -17.77
N ASP A 205 20.57 -13.79 -17.24
CA ASP A 205 20.61 -14.56 -16.00
C ASP A 205 21.67 -13.97 -15.07
N SER A 206 21.23 -13.34 -14.00
CA SER A 206 22.06 -12.80 -12.94
C SER A 206 21.96 -13.57 -11.62
N SER A 207 21.33 -14.75 -11.63
CA SER A 207 21.06 -15.54 -10.42
C SER A 207 22.34 -15.98 -9.67
N VAL A 208 23.47 -16.09 -10.37
CA VAL A 208 24.76 -16.41 -9.76
C VAL A 208 25.27 -15.26 -8.89
N LEU A 209 25.00 -14.00 -9.29
CA LEU A 209 25.43 -12.82 -8.54
C LEU A 209 24.43 -12.46 -7.44
N LEU A 210 23.14 -12.53 -7.76
CA LEU A 210 22.09 -12.09 -6.87
C LEU A 210 20.79 -12.90 -7.14
N ASP A 211 20.56 -13.92 -6.31
CA ASP A 211 19.36 -14.77 -6.41
C ASP A 211 18.15 -14.02 -5.85
N ASP A 212 17.13 -13.81 -6.68
CA ASP A 212 15.87 -13.13 -6.31
C ASP A 212 14.98 -13.95 -5.36
N ARG A 213 15.34 -15.18 -5.06
CA ARG A 213 14.63 -16.06 -4.11
C ARG A 213 15.24 -16.05 -2.71
N ARG A 214 16.42 -15.47 -2.51
CA ARG A 214 17.17 -15.57 -1.24
C ARG A 214 17.87 -14.27 -0.87
N GLY A 215 17.99 -14.06 0.45
CA GLY A 215 18.80 -13.00 1.02
C GLY A 215 18.52 -11.60 0.47
N ALA A 216 19.57 -10.87 0.12
CA ALA A 216 19.47 -9.52 -0.41
C ALA A 216 18.74 -9.45 -1.76
N GLY A 217 18.87 -10.47 -2.61
CA GLY A 217 18.15 -10.53 -3.87
C GLY A 217 16.65 -10.58 -3.69
N LYS A 218 16.15 -11.34 -2.69
CA LYS A 218 14.72 -11.38 -2.34
C LYS A 218 14.22 -10.00 -1.87
N ILE A 219 14.99 -9.31 -1.06
CA ILE A 219 14.63 -7.95 -0.63
C ILE A 219 14.51 -7.01 -1.84
N LEU A 220 15.46 -7.07 -2.77
CA LEU A 220 15.40 -6.26 -3.99
C LEU A 220 14.23 -6.69 -4.90
N ALA A 221 13.93 -7.99 -4.96
CA ALA A 221 12.78 -8.48 -5.70
C ALA A 221 11.46 -7.95 -5.12
N ASP A 222 11.28 -8.05 -3.81
CA ASP A 222 10.04 -7.68 -3.12
C ASP A 222 9.82 -6.16 -3.07
N PHE A 223 10.87 -5.36 -3.00
CA PHE A 223 10.76 -3.89 -2.90
C PHE A 223 10.98 -3.14 -4.20
N LEU A 224 11.86 -3.61 -5.09
CA LEU A 224 12.23 -2.91 -6.32
C LEU A 224 11.78 -3.65 -7.59
N GLY A 225 11.19 -4.83 -7.46
CA GLY A 225 10.79 -5.63 -8.61
C GLY A 225 11.96 -6.26 -9.37
N TYR A 226 13.14 -6.37 -8.73
CA TYR A 226 14.29 -7.05 -9.33
C TYR A 226 13.94 -8.51 -9.64
N ARG A 227 14.39 -9.00 -10.81
CA ARG A 227 14.31 -10.42 -11.18
C ARG A 227 15.66 -10.85 -11.72
N ALA A 228 16.15 -11.97 -11.20
CA ALA A 228 17.43 -12.54 -11.63
C ALA A 228 17.37 -13.00 -13.09
N ARG A 229 16.17 -13.42 -13.55
CA ARG A 229 15.91 -13.92 -14.93
C ARG A 229 14.66 -13.25 -15.50
N PRO A 230 14.72 -11.93 -15.81
CA PRO A 230 13.54 -11.23 -16.31
C PRO A 230 13.21 -11.63 -17.74
N SER A 231 11.93 -11.88 -18.01
CA SER A 231 11.42 -12.04 -19.38
C SER A 231 11.34 -10.69 -20.11
N GLY A 232 11.40 -10.71 -21.44
CA GLY A 232 11.27 -9.50 -22.25
C GLY A 232 9.95 -8.77 -22.00
N ILE A 233 8.83 -9.51 -21.83
CA ILE A 233 7.50 -8.93 -21.54
C ILE A 233 7.49 -8.23 -20.18
N LEU A 234 8.16 -8.78 -19.17
CA LEU A 234 8.31 -8.14 -17.86
C LEU A 234 9.01 -6.80 -17.97
N LEU A 235 10.11 -6.74 -18.73
CA LEU A 235 10.88 -5.51 -18.92
C LEU A 235 10.05 -4.44 -19.64
N ILE A 236 9.30 -4.82 -20.66
CA ILE A 236 8.40 -3.90 -21.38
C ILE A 236 7.32 -3.37 -20.44
N ALA A 237 6.63 -4.25 -19.72
CA ALA A 237 5.58 -3.85 -18.79
C ALA A 237 6.12 -2.95 -17.66
N TYR A 238 7.31 -3.24 -17.15
CA TYR A 238 7.97 -2.42 -16.15
C TYR A 238 8.37 -1.03 -16.69
N ALA A 239 8.87 -0.97 -17.92
CA ALA A 239 9.17 0.29 -18.60
C ALA A 239 7.89 1.12 -18.85
N VAL A 240 6.80 0.49 -19.29
CA VAL A 240 5.49 1.13 -19.47
C VAL A 240 4.97 1.64 -18.14
N PHE A 241 5.02 0.83 -17.09
CA PHE A 241 4.59 1.23 -15.74
C PHE A 241 5.32 2.50 -15.28
N TRP A 242 6.65 2.52 -15.34
CA TRP A 242 7.43 3.69 -14.91
C TRP A 242 7.18 4.91 -15.78
N THR A 243 7.03 4.74 -17.09
CA THR A 243 6.71 5.84 -18.01
C THR A 243 5.35 6.45 -17.66
N LEU A 244 4.34 5.63 -17.42
CA LEU A 244 3.00 6.09 -17.03
C LEU A 244 2.99 6.70 -15.63
N ALA A 245 3.66 6.07 -14.66
CA ALA A 245 3.74 6.58 -13.31
C ALA A 245 4.45 7.95 -13.26
N LEU A 246 5.65 8.05 -13.82
CA LEU A 246 6.43 9.30 -13.81
C LEU A 246 5.78 10.38 -14.69
N GLY A 247 5.27 10.01 -15.87
CA GLY A 247 4.55 10.91 -16.77
C GLY A 247 3.27 11.46 -16.13
N GLY A 248 2.47 10.57 -15.52
CA GLY A 248 1.26 10.95 -14.80
C GLY A 248 1.56 11.88 -13.61
N LEU A 249 2.60 11.56 -12.84
CA LEU A 249 3.04 12.41 -11.73
C LEU A 249 3.57 13.77 -12.18
N ALA A 250 4.31 13.83 -13.28
CA ALA A 250 4.78 15.09 -13.88
C ALA A 250 3.61 15.96 -14.38
N TYR A 251 2.62 15.32 -15.03
CA TYR A 251 1.41 16.01 -15.48
C TYR A 251 0.61 16.61 -14.31
N LEU A 252 0.40 15.84 -13.24
CA LEU A 252 -0.29 16.30 -12.04
C LEU A 252 0.46 17.42 -11.31
N GLY A 253 1.80 17.44 -11.40
CA GLY A 253 2.62 18.53 -10.84
C GLY A 253 2.54 19.84 -11.62
N ARG A 254 2.16 19.79 -12.90
CA ARG A 254 2.03 20.96 -13.80
C ARG A 254 0.63 21.53 -13.84
N ALA A 255 -0.40 20.81 -13.41
CA ALA A 255 -1.77 21.30 -13.44
C ALA A 255 -1.90 22.56 -12.56
N PRO A 256 -2.35 23.71 -13.12
CA PRO A 256 -2.53 24.94 -12.36
C PRO A 256 -3.55 24.69 -11.26
N GLN A 257 -3.15 25.00 -10.01
CA GLN A 257 -4.07 24.94 -8.88
C GLN A 257 -5.10 26.04 -9.09
N HIS A 258 -6.33 25.68 -9.44
CA HIS A 258 -7.45 26.61 -9.42
C HIS A 258 -7.59 27.12 -7.99
N VAL A 259 -7.04 28.29 -7.73
CA VAL A 259 -7.35 29.08 -6.54
C VAL A 259 -8.76 29.63 -6.80
N PRO A 260 -9.80 29.24 -6.06
CA PRO A 260 -11.08 29.93 -6.17
C PRO A 260 -10.84 31.40 -5.83
N ALA A 261 -11.17 32.29 -6.76
CA ALA A 261 -11.14 33.72 -6.50
C ALA A 261 -11.94 33.97 -5.21
N ALA A 262 -11.28 34.56 -4.21
CA ALA A 262 -11.93 35.01 -3.00
C ALA A 262 -13.07 35.94 -3.45
N LYS A 263 -14.33 35.58 -3.14
CA LYS A 263 -15.45 36.48 -3.30
C LYS A 263 -15.16 37.70 -2.44
N ALA A 264 -14.75 38.76 -3.11
CA ALA A 264 -14.72 40.11 -2.53
C ALA A 264 -16.18 40.42 -2.09
N ARG A 265 -16.36 40.63 -0.83
CA ARG A 265 -17.43 41.40 -0.23
C ARG A 265 -16.82 42.35 0.78
#